data_94a662ca305237731c53c2886139dadd
#
_entry.id   94a662ca305237731c53c2886139dadd
#
_cell.length_a   1.000
_cell.length_b   1.000
_cell.length_c   1.000
_cell.angle_alpha   90.00
_cell.angle_beta   90.00
_cell.angle_gamma   90.00
#
_symmetry.space_group_name_H-M   'P 1'
#
loop_
_entity.id
_entity.type
_entity.pdbx_description
1 polymer ?
#
loop_
_entity_poly.entity_id
_entity_poly.type
_entity_poly.pdbx_seq_one_letter_code
_entity_poly.pdbx_strand_id
1 'polypeptide(L)'
;SDNLNVKYRYGYDIYSEDNTSYQNKGGQDGSLETQSGMYEKWNNTSSRIDHQVSLNGDFELDSDWDLTFNVGATSKARHYDRNGVRSTGQNVFNVLRHYNFNSQEEIEYLSRRNVTGVYGQAALDYQDYLYFTLASRTDWVSNLAEENRSITYPSASVSFVPSSILDFGNLPIDF
;
A
#
# COMPACT_ATOMS: atom_id res chain seq x y z
N SER A 1 26.10 13.48 14.31
CA SER A 1 27.22 13.34 13.39
C SER A 1 26.68 13.55 11.98
N ASP A 2 27.44 14.24 11.17
CA ASP A 2 26.98 14.65 9.84
C ASP A 2 26.80 13.43 8.90
N ASN A 3 27.43 12.31 9.23
CA ASN A 3 27.43 11.07 8.43
C ASN A 3 26.29 10.09 8.77
N LEU A 4 25.50 10.35 9.80
CA LEU A 4 24.39 9.49 10.22
C LEU A 4 23.11 10.30 10.37
N ASN A 5 22.03 9.80 9.76
CA ASN A 5 20.72 10.43 9.82
C ASN A 5 19.63 9.40 10.15
N VAL A 6 18.86 9.66 11.21
CA VAL A 6 17.68 8.89 11.56
C VAL A 6 16.43 9.62 11.08
N LYS A 7 15.58 8.94 10.33
CA LYS A 7 14.29 9.47 9.88
C LYS A 7 13.16 8.60 10.42
N TYR A 8 12.14 9.26 10.96
CA TYR A 8 10.86 8.63 11.26
C TYR A 8 9.75 9.31 10.47
N ARG A 9 8.92 8.51 9.84
CA ARG A 9 7.73 8.97 9.11
C ARG A 9 6.51 8.27 9.67
N TYR A 10 5.49 9.05 9.95
CA TYR A 10 4.15 8.59 10.28
C TYR A 10 3.17 9.09 9.21
N GLY A 11 2.32 8.20 8.74
CA GLY A 11 1.23 8.51 7.82
C GLY A 11 -0.08 7.98 8.37
N TYR A 12 -1.13 8.78 8.27
CA TYR A 12 -2.49 8.37 8.56
C TYR A 12 -3.42 8.83 7.44
N ASP A 13 -4.19 7.90 6.91
CA ASP A 13 -5.13 8.10 5.80
C ASP A 13 -6.47 7.52 6.20
N ILE A 14 -7.54 8.29 6.04
CA ILE A 14 -8.89 7.84 6.29
C ILE A 14 -9.79 8.25 5.13
N TYR A 15 -10.59 7.32 4.68
CA TYR A 15 -11.58 7.51 3.65
C TYR A 15 -12.91 6.94 4.12
N SER A 16 -13.97 7.70 3.97
CA SER A 16 -15.33 7.27 4.28
C SER A 16 -16.28 7.66 3.15
N GLU A 17 -17.16 6.76 2.78
CA GLU A 17 -18.18 6.99 1.76
C GLU A 17 -19.54 6.44 2.19
N ASP A 18 -20.57 7.18 1.85
CA ASP A 18 -21.95 6.76 1.99
C ASP A 18 -22.51 6.36 0.63
N ASN A 19 -23.02 5.14 0.55
CA ASN A 19 -23.57 4.57 -0.67
C ASN A 19 -25.05 4.31 -0.54
N THR A 20 -25.76 4.50 -1.65
CA THR A 20 -27.19 4.17 -1.75
C THR A 20 -27.45 3.53 -3.10
N SER A 21 -28.13 2.39 -3.10
CA SER A 21 -28.62 1.71 -4.29
C SER A 21 -30.11 1.40 -4.12
N TYR A 22 -30.87 1.49 -5.18
CA TYR A 22 -32.29 1.17 -5.09
C TYR A 22 -32.88 0.74 -6.43
N GLN A 23 -33.96 -0.03 -6.33
CA GLN A 23 -34.85 -0.36 -7.43
C GLN A 23 -36.29 -0.34 -6.90
N ASN A 24 -37.18 0.41 -7.53
CA ASN A 24 -38.59 0.41 -7.18
C ASN A 24 -39.24 -0.92 -7.61
N LYS A 25 -40.29 -1.33 -6.89
CA LYS A 25 -41.10 -2.50 -7.26
C LYS A 25 -41.69 -2.36 -8.65
N GLY A 26 -41.87 -3.49 -9.35
CA GLY A 26 -42.39 -3.55 -10.71
C GLY A 26 -41.33 -3.50 -11.81
N GLY A 27 -40.02 -3.51 -11.48
CA GLY A 27 -38.95 -3.68 -12.44
C GLY A 27 -38.96 -5.09 -13.03
N GLN A 28 -38.39 -5.24 -14.24
CA GLN A 28 -38.26 -6.52 -14.93
C GLN A 28 -36.86 -7.11 -14.85
N ASP A 29 -35.89 -6.32 -14.44
CA ASP A 29 -34.48 -6.72 -14.35
C ASP A 29 -34.14 -7.26 -12.95
N GLY A 30 -33.23 -8.25 -12.92
CA GLY A 30 -32.70 -8.81 -11.69
C GLY A 30 -33.52 -9.99 -11.15
N SER A 31 -33.28 -10.36 -9.91
CA SER A 31 -33.96 -11.43 -9.20
C SER A 31 -35.41 -11.03 -8.84
N LEU A 32 -36.26 -12.00 -8.52
CA LEU A 32 -37.64 -11.75 -8.01
C LEU A 32 -37.61 -10.83 -6.75
N GLU A 33 -36.62 -10.99 -5.93
CA GLU A 33 -36.41 -10.16 -4.76
C GLU A 33 -36.18 -8.69 -5.15
N THR A 34 -35.29 -8.42 -6.12
CA THR A 34 -35.02 -7.08 -6.65
C THR A 34 -36.24 -6.49 -7.35
N GLN A 35 -37.00 -7.31 -8.09
CA GLN A 35 -38.24 -6.91 -8.76
C GLN A 35 -39.34 -6.51 -7.77
N SER A 36 -39.33 -7.06 -6.57
CA SER A 36 -40.25 -6.66 -5.49
C SER A 36 -39.96 -5.27 -4.90
N GLY A 37 -38.85 -4.66 -5.32
CA GLY A 37 -38.34 -3.41 -4.81
C GLY A 37 -37.21 -3.64 -3.81
N MET A 38 -36.07 -2.97 -4.03
CA MET A 38 -34.87 -3.04 -3.21
C MET A 38 -34.41 -1.63 -2.83
N TYR A 39 -33.94 -1.49 -1.61
CA TYR A 39 -33.28 -0.27 -1.12
C TYR A 39 -32.09 -0.67 -0.23
N GLU A 40 -30.91 -0.26 -0.64
CA GLU A 40 -29.68 -0.49 0.11
C GLU A 40 -29.05 0.85 0.50
N LYS A 41 -28.60 0.92 1.72
CA LYS A 41 -27.77 2.03 2.18
C LYS A 41 -26.65 1.48 3.03
N TRP A 42 -25.40 1.80 2.68
CA TRP A 42 -24.23 1.36 3.42
C TRP A 42 -23.15 2.43 3.47
N ASN A 43 -22.39 2.41 4.54
CA ASN A 43 -21.16 3.19 4.72
C ASN A 43 -19.95 2.28 4.58
N ASN A 44 -18.91 2.76 3.90
CA ASN A 44 -17.59 2.15 3.88
C ASN A 44 -16.62 3.10 4.60
N THR A 45 -15.84 2.58 5.53
CA THR A 45 -14.73 3.31 6.14
C THR A 45 -13.45 2.54 5.91
N SER A 46 -12.45 3.18 5.32
CA SER A 46 -11.11 2.63 5.14
C SER A 46 -10.10 3.53 5.84
N SER A 47 -9.32 2.97 6.73
CA SER A 47 -8.20 3.67 7.37
C SER A 47 -6.89 2.95 7.13
N ARG A 48 -5.81 3.73 7.00
CA ARG A 48 -4.45 3.24 6.85
C ARG A 48 -3.55 4.00 7.81
N ILE A 49 -2.68 3.25 8.48
CA ILE A 49 -1.64 3.78 9.34
C ILE A 49 -0.31 3.23 8.82
N ASP A 50 0.63 4.12 8.54
CA ASP A 50 1.97 3.79 8.07
C ASP A 50 3.00 4.34 9.06
N HIS A 51 3.92 3.48 9.48
CA HIS A 51 5.11 3.84 10.25
C HIS A 51 6.34 3.41 9.46
N GLN A 52 7.32 4.30 9.39
CA GLN A 52 8.62 4.00 8.80
C GLN A 52 9.70 4.63 9.68
N VAL A 53 10.69 3.82 10.05
CA VAL A 53 11.93 4.30 10.65
C VAL A 53 13.09 3.88 9.75
N SER A 54 14.04 4.76 9.53
CA SER A 54 15.27 4.45 8.79
C SER A 54 16.48 5.16 9.39
N LEU A 55 17.59 4.46 9.33
CA LEU A 55 18.92 4.96 9.58
C LEU A 55 19.68 5.02 8.25
N ASN A 56 20.20 6.16 7.91
CA ASN A 56 21.01 6.39 6.73
C ASN A 56 22.42 6.76 7.18
N GLY A 57 23.41 6.25 6.48
CA GLY A 57 24.80 6.60 6.71
C GLY A 57 25.51 6.86 5.39
N ASP A 58 26.47 7.79 5.44
CA ASP A 58 27.31 8.19 4.32
C ASP A 58 28.73 8.39 4.86
N PHE A 59 29.67 7.59 4.37
CA PHE A 59 31.02 7.51 4.91
C PHE A 59 32.06 7.46 3.79
N GLU A 60 32.93 8.43 3.78
CA GLU A 60 34.20 8.35 3.04
C GLU A 60 35.12 7.37 3.80
N LEU A 61 35.39 6.19 3.22
CA LEU A 61 36.24 5.17 3.85
C LEU A 61 37.70 5.50 3.65
N ASP A 62 38.07 5.97 2.47
CA ASP A 62 39.37 6.51 2.09
C ASP A 62 39.23 7.44 0.87
N SER A 63 40.34 7.80 0.20
CA SER A 63 40.33 8.66 -1.00
C SER A 63 39.65 8.06 -2.22
N ASP A 64 39.41 6.76 -2.23
CA ASP A 64 38.96 6.01 -3.40
C ASP A 64 37.61 5.31 -3.18
N TRP A 65 37.14 5.22 -1.91
CA TRP A 65 35.97 4.44 -1.55
C TRP A 65 35.00 5.21 -0.68
N ASP A 66 33.75 5.27 -1.13
CA ASP A 66 32.62 5.77 -0.37
C ASP A 66 31.60 4.66 -0.08
N LEU A 67 31.09 4.68 1.12
CA LEU A 67 30.03 3.75 1.58
C LEU A 67 28.79 4.52 1.94
N THR A 68 27.70 4.25 1.23
CA THR A 68 26.37 4.68 1.65
C THR A 68 25.55 3.49 2.11
N PHE A 69 24.76 3.65 3.16
CA PHE A 69 23.80 2.64 3.55
C PHE A 69 22.47 3.23 4.01
N ASN A 70 21.42 2.44 3.85
CA ASN A 70 20.08 2.70 4.38
C ASN A 70 19.53 1.42 4.98
N VAL A 71 19.20 1.43 6.25
CA VAL A 71 18.50 0.34 6.93
C VAL A 71 17.25 0.85 7.59
N GLY A 72 16.21 0.05 7.61
CA GLY A 72 14.96 0.52 8.19
C GLY A 72 13.90 -0.55 8.39
N ALA A 73 12.83 -0.10 9.03
CA ALA A 73 11.63 -0.91 9.25
C ALA A 73 10.38 -0.12 8.87
N THR A 74 9.39 -0.85 8.41
CA THR A 74 8.07 -0.33 8.07
C THR A 74 6.99 -1.14 8.75
N SER A 75 5.91 -0.48 9.18
CA SER A 75 4.69 -1.14 9.65
C SER A 75 3.49 -0.45 9.03
N LYS A 76 2.66 -1.21 8.33
CA LYS A 76 1.46 -0.73 7.64
C LYS A 76 0.27 -1.50 8.16
N ALA A 77 -0.71 -0.78 8.71
CA ALA A 77 -1.99 -1.34 9.13
C ALA A 77 -3.10 -0.77 8.24
N ARG A 78 -3.92 -1.65 7.69
CA ARG A 78 -5.13 -1.28 6.94
C ARG A 78 -6.33 -1.89 7.63
N HIS A 79 -7.33 -1.07 7.84
CA HIS A 79 -8.64 -1.44 8.36
C HIS A 79 -9.70 -1.01 7.36
N TYR A 80 -10.59 -1.91 6.99
CA TYR A 80 -11.74 -1.63 6.15
C TYR A 80 -12.98 -2.18 6.82
N ASP A 81 -13.98 -1.33 6.95
CA ASP A 81 -15.26 -1.62 7.58
C ASP A 81 -16.40 -1.18 6.67
N ARG A 82 -17.35 -2.06 6.43
CA ARG A 82 -18.58 -1.78 5.71
C ARG A 82 -19.77 -2.17 6.59
N ASN A 83 -20.66 -1.21 6.80
CA ASN A 83 -21.89 -1.41 7.56
C ASN A 83 -23.08 -0.82 6.81
N GLY A 84 -24.19 -1.53 6.79
CA GLY A 84 -25.36 -1.07 6.09
C GLY A 84 -26.58 -1.94 6.27
N VAL A 85 -27.63 -1.59 5.54
CA VAL A 85 -28.89 -2.34 5.52
C VAL A 85 -29.37 -2.45 4.09
N ARG A 86 -29.71 -3.66 3.68
CA ARG A 86 -30.47 -3.99 2.49
C ARG A 86 -31.92 -4.27 2.87
N SER A 87 -32.85 -3.67 2.15
CA SER A 87 -34.28 -3.86 2.36
C SER A 87 -34.96 -4.27 1.07
N THR A 88 -35.86 -5.26 1.14
CA THR A 88 -36.57 -5.82 -0.01
C THR A 88 -38.07 -5.96 0.25
N GLY A 89 -38.86 -6.05 -0.81
CA GLY A 89 -40.32 -6.09 -0.71
C GLY A 89 -40.95 -4.75 -0.39
N GLN A 90 -40.85 -3.80 -1.32
CA GLN A 90 -41.35 -2.43 -1.16
C GLN A 90 -42.88 -2.37 -1.05
N ASN A 91 -43.42 -1.74 0.00
CA ASN A 91 -44.87 -1.60 0.23
C ASN A 91 -45.47 -0.47 -0.61
N VAL A 92 -44.92 0.74 -0.52
CA VAL A 92 -45.41 1.92 -1.24
C VAL A 92 -44.36 2.32 -2.28
N PHE A 93 -44.76 2.44 -3.54
CA PHE A 93 -43.90 2.81 -4.65
C PHE A 93 -43.22 4.17 -4.39
N ASN A 94 -41.94 4.25 -4.75
CA ASN A 94 -41.10 5.45 -4.66
C ASN A 94 -40.89 6.01 -3.23
N VAL A 95 -41.20 5.27 -2.18
CA VAL A 95 -40.84 5.60 -0.80
C VAL A 95 -39.58 4.81 -0.43
N LEU A 96 -38.41 5.43 -0.58
CA LEU A 96 -37.08 4.84 -0.35
C LEU A 96 -36.64 5.07 1.10
N ARG A 97 -37.22 4.29 2.00
CA ARG A 97 -36.94 4.25 3.43
C ARG A 97 -37.05 2.82 3.93
N HIS A 98 -36.10 2.34 4.73
CA HIS A 98 -36.06 0.95 5.19
C HIS A 98 -37.38 0.46 5.80
N TYR A 99 -38.10 1.29 6.55
CA TYR A 99 -39.39 0.94 7.16
C TYR A 99 -40.51 0.65 6.13
N ASN A 100 -40.33 1.06 4.87
CA ASN A 100 -41.30 0.81 3.77
C ASN A 100 -41.08 -0.53 3.08
N PHE A 101 -40.23 -1.39 3.61
CA PHE A 101 -39.92 -2.69 3.03
C PHE A 101 -40.23 -3.82 4.03
N ASN A 102 -40.59 -4.98 3.50
CA ASN A 102 -41.01 -6.12 4.31
C ASN A 102 -39.86 -6.85 5.00
N SER A 103 -38.67 -6.85 4.38
CA SER A 103 -37.47 -7.53 4.89
C SER A 103 -36.30 -6.57 4.97
N GLN A 104 -35.50 -6.70 6.00
CA GLN A 104 -34.23 -6.00 6.16
C GLN A 104 -33.14 -7.02 6.48
N GLU A 105 -32.00 -6.87 5.80
CA GLU A 105 -30.80 -7.66 5.99
C GLU A 105 -29.63 -6.72 6.30
N GLU A 106 -28.79 -7.11 7.22
CA GLU A 106 -27.59 -6.39 7.56
C GLU A 106 -26.52 -6.61 6.49
N ILE A 107 -25.82 -5.53 6.12
CA ILE A 107 -24.63 -5.57 5.27
C ILE A 107 -23.45 -5.31 6.20
N GLU A 108 -22.64 -6.34 6.46
CA GLU A 108 -21.48 -6.21 7.32
C GLU A 108 -20.26 -6.87 6.65
N TYR A 109 -19.16 -6.14 6.59
CA TYR A 109 -17.88 -6.67 6.12
C TYR A 109 -16.72 -5.98 6.79
N LEU A 110 -15.86 -6.74 7.43
CA LEU A 110 -14.68 -6.27 8.13
C LEU A 110 -13.42 -6.93 7.54
N SER A 111 -12.43 -6.11 7.19
CA SER A 111 -11.12 -6.59 6.75
C SER A 111 -10.00 -5.84 7.45
N ARG A 112 -9.03 -6.59 7.98
CA ARG A 112 -7.81 -6.05 8.59
C ARG A 112 -6.59 -6.71 7.97
N ARG A 113 -5.61 -5.90 7.60
CA ARG A 113 -4.34 -6.38 7.07
C ARG A 113 -3.19 -5.58 7.66
N ASN A 114 -2.22 -6.29 8.24
CA ASN A 114 -0.98 -5.70 8.72
C ASN A 114 0.18 -6.26 7.89
N VAL A 115 1.10 -5.37 7.52
CA VAL A 115 2.35 -5.71 6.84
C VAL A 115 3.46 -5.02 7.60
N THR A 116 4.40 -5.80 8.11
CA THR A 116 5.61 -5.31 8.75
C THR A 116 6.79 -5.75 7.91
N GLY A 117 7.77 -4.89 7.69
CA GLY A 117 8.93 -5.21 6.89
C GLY A 117 10.19 -4.58 7.45
N VAL A 118 11.31 -5.26 7.26
CA VAL A 118 12.65 -4.73 7.47
C VAL A 118 13.41 -4.73 6.15
N TYR A 119 14.27 -3.73 5.96
CA TYR A 119 15.06 -3.62 4.76
C TYR A 119 16.44 -3.05 5.05
N GLY A 120 17.38 -3.39 4.20
CA GLY A 120 18.72 -2.83 4.21
C GLY A 120 19.25 -2.74 2.80
N GLN A 121 20.00 -1.67 2.54
CA GLN A 121 20.77 -1.45 1.32
C GLN A 121 22.12 -0.87 1.70
N ALA A 122 23.17 -1.33 1.03
CA ALA A 122 24.50 -0.75 1.10
C ALA A 122 25.03 -0.59 -0.34
N ALA A 123 25.62 0.55 -0.61
CA ALA A 123 26.30 0.85 -1.86
C ALA A 123 27.75 1.26 -1.57
N LEU A 124 28.67 0.63 -2.26
CA LEU A 124 30.09 0.99 -2.32
C LEU A 124 30.37 1.68 -3.63
N ASP A 125 30.93 2.86 -3.57
CA ASP A 125 31.41 3.62 -4.70
C ASP A 125 32.94 3.55 -4.74
N TYR A 126 33.49 3.31 -5.90
CA TYR A 126 34.91 3.33 -6.16
C TYR A 126 35.24 4.41 -7.19
N GLN A 127 35.90 5.48 -6.74
CA GLN A 127 36.41 6.59 -7.56
C GLN A 127 35.36 7.17 -8.54
N ASP A 128 34.07 7.25 -8.13
CA ASP A 128 32.96 7.80 -8.92
C ASP A 128 32.70 7.10 -10.28
N TYR A 129 33.30 5.95 -10.54
CA TYR A 129 33.07 5.23 -11.80
C TYR A 129 32.54 3.80 -11.65
N LEU A 130 32.70 3.18 -10.47
CA LEU A 130 32.26 1.80 -10.25
C LEU A 130 31.46 1.68 -8.96
N TYR A 131 30.23 1.26 -9.08
CA TYR A 131 29.26 1.17 -7.98
C TYR A 131 28.83 -0.27 -7.77
N PHE A 132 28.89 -0.74 -6.53
CA PHE A 132 28.36 -2.03 -6.09
C PHE A 132 27.22 -1.80 -5.10
N THR A 133 26.03 -2.32 -5.39
CA THR A 133 24.90 -2.19 -4.48
C THR A 133 24.35 -3.55 -4.10
N LEU A 134 24.16 -3.76 -2.80
CA LEU A 134 23.46 -4.91 -2.24
C LEU A 134 22.25 -4.42 -1.46
N ALA A 135 21.11 -5.05 -1.67
CA ALA A 135 19.91 -4.74 -0.93
C ALA A 135 19.13 -6.01 -0.58
N SER A 136 18.43 -5.97 0.53
CA SER A 136 17.47 -7.00 0.90
C SER A 136 16.31 -6.41 1.68
N ARG A 137 15.12 -6.98 1.47
CA ARG A 137 13.91 -6.66 2.21
C ARG A 137 13.20 -7.95 2.59
N THR A 138 12.70 -8.01 3.83
CA THR A 138 11.83 -9.08 4.29
C THR A 138 10.53 -8.47 4.79
N ASP A 139 9.41 -8.93 4.25
CA ASP A 139 8.05 -8.53 4.65
C ASP A 139 7.31 -9.69 5.33
N TRP A 140 6.57 -9.37 6.39
CA TRP A 140 5.64 -10.27 7.08
C TRP A 140 4.22 -9.75 6.89
N VAL A 141 3.34 -10.61 6.38
CA VAL A 141 1.95 -10.28 6.02
C VAL A 141 0.98 -11.07 6.90
N SER A 142 0.11 -10.37 7.64
CA SER A 142 -0.74 -10.99 8.68
C SER A 142 -1.82 -11.94 8.17
N ASN A 143 -2.26 -11.81 6.93
CA ASN A 143 -3.35 -12.62 6.35
C ASN A 143 -2.86 -13.76 5.46
N LEU A 144 -1.58 -14.10 5.50
CA LEU A 144 -1.04 -15.30 4.90
C LEU A 144 -0.89 -16.42 5.93
N ALA A 145 -0.94 -17.67 5.47
CA ALA A 145 -0.64 -18.83 6.30
C ALA A 145 0.75 -18.72 6.93
N GLU A 146 0.95 -19.25 8.11
CA GLU A 146 2.15 -19.04 8.92
C GLU A 146 3.45 -19.40 8.19
N GLU A 147 3.43 -20.45 7.41
CA GLU A 147 4.54 -20.91 6.57
C GLU A 147 4.89 -19.96 5.41
N ASN A 148 3.96 -19.12 4.98
CA ASN A 148 4.10 -18.21 3.84
C ASN A 148 4.03 -16.72 4.26
N ARG A 149 4.06 -16.41 5.55
CA ARG A 149 3.95 -15.02 6.04
C ARG A 149 5.13 -14.15 5.70
N SER A 150 6.33 -14.72 5.60
CA SER A 150 7.53 -13.95 5.34
C SER A 150 8.01 -14.14 3.91
N ILE A 151 8.29 -13.04 3.24
CA ILE A 151 8.81 -13.02 1.88
C ILE A 151 10.06 -12.14 1.87
N THR A 152 11.17 -12.69 1.38
CA THR A 152 12.45 -11.97 1.29
C THR A 152 12.81 -11.69 -0.15
N TYR A 153 13.24 -10.48 -0.42
CA TYR A 153 13.62 -9.95 -1.74
C TYR A 153 15.09 -9.50 -1.71
N PRO A 154 16.06 -10.35 -2.05
CA PRO A 154 17.44 -9.93 -2.23
C PRO A 154 17.63 -9.25 -3.58
N SER A 155 18.57 -8.29 -3.65
CA SER A 155 18.97 -7.61 -4.88
C SER A 155 20.46 -7.30 -4.84
N ALA A 156 21.13 -7.41 -5.98
CA ALA A 156 22.50 -7.01 -6.18
C ALA A 156 22.63 -6.31 -7.54
N SER A 157 23.38 -5.22 -7.60
CA SER A 157 23.67 -4.51 -8.84
C SER A 157 25.10 -3.99 -8.89
N VAL A 158 25.62 -3.86 -10.11
CA VAL A 158 26.88 -3.23 -10.42
C VAL A 158 26.61 -2.19 -11.50
N SER A 159 27.13 -0.98 -11.32
CA SER A 159 27.05 0.09 -12.30
C SER A 159 28.47 0.60 -12.60
N PHE A 160 28.72 0.90 -13.86
CA PHE A 160 29.98 1.42 -14.34
C PHE A 160 29.75 2.67 -15.19
N VAL A 161 30.49 3.74 -14.87
CA VAL A 161 30.42 5.04 -15.54
C VAL A 161 31.71 5.28 -16.33
N PRO A 162 31.77 4.90 -17.62
CA PRO A 162 32.97 4.99 -18.42
C PRO A 162 33.51 6.41 -18.58
N SER A 163 32.65 7.40 -18.61
CA SER A 163 33.00 8.82 -18.79
C SER A 163 33.85 9.40 -17.64
N SER A 164 33.83 8.76 -16.46
CA SER A 164 34.66 9.20 -15.32
C SER A 164 36.14 8.83 -15.49
N ILE A 165 36.49 7.85 -16.34
CA ILE A 165 37.85 7.37 -16.55
C ILE A 165 38.32 7.43 -18.00
N LEU A 166 37.41 7.57 -18.96
CA LEU A 166 37.70 7.64 -20.39
C LEU A 166 37.34 9.02 -20.92
N ASP A 167 38.30 9.70 -21.51
CA ASP A 167 38.05 10.92 -22.28
C ASP A 167 37.54 10.53 -23.68
N PHE A 168 36.25 10.68 -23.92
CA PHE A 168 35.64 10.36 -25.21
C PHE A 168 35.82 11.48 -26.25
N GLY A 169 36.54 12.57 -25.89
CA GLY A 169 36.87 13.66 -26.80
C GLY A 169 35.62 14.28 -27.46
N ASN A 170 35.61 14.44 -28.77
CA ASN A 170 34.53 15.04 -29.55
C ASN A 170 33.47 14.05 -30.03
N LEU A 171 33.26 12.93 -29.38
CA LEU A 171 32.17 12.01 -29.73
C LEU A 171 30.84 12.63 -29.25
N PRO A 172 29.80 12.72 -30.10
CA PRO A 172 28.53 13.30 -29.75
C PRO A 172 27.68 12.29 -28.95
N ILE A 173 28.21 11.80 -27.84
CA ILE A 173 27.52 10.84 -26.97
C ILE A 173 27.53 11.45 -25.57
N ASP A 174 26.39 11.95 -25.14
CA ASP A 174 26.11 12.29 -23.74
C ASP A 174 25.59 11.03 -23.01
N PHE A 175 26.23 10.70 -21.89
CA PHE A 175 25.83 9.61 -21.00
C PHE A 175 25.26 10.18 -19.69
#